data_bea55df8d42978ed39a7e7634ac7ecc2
#
_entry.id   bea55df8d42978ed39a7e7634ac7ecc2
#
_cell.length_a   1.000
_cell.length_b   1.000
_cell.length_c   1.000
_cell.angle_alpha   90.00
_cell.angle_beta   90.00
_cell.angle_gamma   90.00
#
_symmetry.space_group_name_H-M   'P 1'
#
loop_
_entity.id
_entity.type
_entity.pdbx_description
1 polymer ?
#
loop_
_entity_poly.entity_id
_entity_poly.type
_entity_poly.pdbx_seq_one_letter_code
_entity_poly.pdbx_strand_id
1 'polypeptide(L)'
;MKLLYEFIPRLDFVSSAAKVEDLVDGWNITDSAGGAPAPSGTAVACVLKQIYPDKIAIPMLITNYKGTVEIGSVALAAEAMGVEGMLPDPGDPPRYGSLIRPFEDGSFELISDPDKILEYRRSTGPAEGVRDFIRNTVKVNNVKFGCLLTARVPAESAIKRIQDSWDFCFFLRLEEASVPKLKEIAAECKRLGKPIYPYFVVGTEKNQKTLQRIGWPASTTMDRAEEFLADLEGVVDGIIPTCLGDAAGDMELLERIQKFRT
;
A
#
# COMPACT_ATOMS: atom_id res chain seq x y z
N MET A 1 12.52 -10.33 10.17
CA MET A 1 11.45 -9.95 9.22
C MET A 1 11.80 -8.66 8.50
N LYS A 2 11.30 -8.44 7.27
CA LYS A 2 11.55 -7.21 6.51
C LYS A 2 10.72 -6.04 7.04
N LEU A 3 11.29 -4.82 7.02
CA LEU A 3 10.61 -3.59 7.40
C LEU A 3 10.36 -2.76 6.13
N LEU A 4 9.10 -2.67 5.68
CA LEU A 4 8.67 -1.85 4.54
C LEU A 4 7.94 -0.61 5.07
N TYR A 5 8.64 0.49 5.22
CA TYR A 5 8.05 1.72 5.78
C TYR A 5 6.91 2.26 4.90
N GLU A 6 5.76 2.60 5.52
CA GLU A 6 4.68 3.30 4.81
C GLU A 6 5.11 4.72 4.46
N PHE A 7 5.35 4.95 3.19
CA PHE A 7 5.85 6.22 2.68
C PHE A 7 4.75 7.01 1.99
N ILE A 8 4.37 8.13 2.58
CA ILE A 8 3.39 9.06 2.03
C ILE A 8 4.16 10.17 1.27
N PRO A 9 4.13 10.17 -0.09
CA PRO A 9 4.91 11.11 -0.88
C PRO A 9 4.53 12.56 -0.64
N ARG A 10 5.55 13.41 -0.47
CA ARG A 10 5.48 14.87 -0.44
C ARG A 10 6.52 15.45 -1.40
N LEU A 11 6.54 16.76 -1.62
CA LEU A 11 7.49 17.38 -2.55
C LEU A 11 8.97 17.17 -2.12
N ASP A 12 9.23 16.99 -0.85
CA ASP A 12 10.54 16.71 -0.26
C ASP A 12 10.84 15.21 -0.07
N PHE A 13 10.19 14.34 -0.85
CA PHE A 13 10.22 12.89 -0.64
C PHE A 13 11.63 12.28 -0.63
N VAL A 14 12.58 12.82 -1.41
CA VAL A 14 13.97 12.32 -1.42
C VAL A 14 14.61 12.53 -0.06
N SER A 15 14.53 13.75 0.51
CA SER A 15 15.09 14.04 1.82
C SER A 15 14.36 13.32 2.95
N SER A 16 13.07 13.05 2.77
CA SER A 16 12.27 12.26 3.73
C SER A 16 12.65 10.78 3.70
N ALA A 17 12.89 10.21 2.52
CA ALA A 17 13.37 8.82 2.39
C ALA A 17 14.77 8.64 2.99
N ALA A 18 15.69 9.61 2.78
CA ALA A 18 17.03 9.59 3.32
C ALA A 18 17.09 9.54 4.87
N LYS A 19 16.06 10.03 5.56
CA LYS A 19 16.00 9.99 7.03
C LYS A 19 15.75 8.59 7.60
N VAL A 20 15.11 7.72 6.83
CA VAL A 20 14.68 6.39 7.29
C VAL A 20 15.40 5.25 6.56
N GLU A 21 16.19 5.54 5.55
CA GLU A 21 16.74 4.54 4.62
C GLU A 21 17.56 3.46 5.32
N ASP A 22 18.38 3.83 6.31
CA ASP A 22 19.19 2.90 7.09
C ASP A 22 18.33 2.00 8.02
N LEU A 23 17.13 2.45 8.37
CA LEU A 23 16.24 1.78 9.30
C LEU A 23 15.26 0.79 8.63
N VAL A 24 15.19 0.77 7.30
CA VAL A 24 14.19 -0.01 6.55
C VAL A 24 14.81 -0.86 5.45
N ASP A 25 14.10 -1.90 5.01
CA ASP A 25 14.47 -2.69 3.84
C ASP A 25 13.86 -2.13 2.56
N GLY A 26 12.93 -1.19 2.69
CA GLY A 26 12.27 -0.54 1.58
C GLY A 26 11.04 0.25 1.99
N TRP A 27 10.25 0.61 0.99
CA TRP A 27 9.07 1.45 1.14
C TRP A 27 7.84 0.81 0.50
N ASN A 28 6.73 0.85 1.22
CA ASN A 28 5.40 0.81 0.63
C ASN A 28 4.97 2.25 0.35
N ILE A 29 4.86 2.64 -0.91
CA ILE A 29 4.66 4.03 -1.32
C ILE A 29 3.20 4.24 -1.65
N THR A 30 2.52 5.10 -0.87
CA THR A 30 1.11 5.40 -1.13
C THR A 30 0.93 6.24 -2.39
N ASP A 31 -0.23 6.15 -3.03
CA ASP A 31 -0.62 7.00 -4.15
C ASP A 31 -1.90 7.74 -3.78
N SER A 32 -1.85 9.06 -3.73
CA SER A 32 -3.00 9.93 -3.43
C SER A 32 -3.75 9.55 -2.14
N ALA A 33 -3.03 9.28 -1.05
CA ALA A 33 -3.59 8.89 0.23
C ALA A 33 -4.68 9.88 0.70
N GLY A 34 -5.84 9.33 1.15
CA GLY A 34 -7.01 10.12 1.52
C GLY A 34 -7.65 10.87 0.36
N GLY A 35 -7.43 10.43 -0.89
CA GLY A 35 -7.99 11.03 -2.11
C GLY A 35 -7.45 12.44 -2.43
N ALA A 36 -6.35 12.83 -1.81
CA ALA A 36 -5.71 14.14 -2.04
C ALA A 36 -4.61 14.02 -3.11
N PRO A 37 -4.44 15.02 -3.99
CA PRO A 37 -3.31 15.05 -4.93
C PRO A 37 -1.97 14.99 -4.19
N ALA A 38 -1.09 14.11 -4.66
CA ALA A 38 0.27 13.93 -4.17
C ALA A 38 1.19 13.57 -5.35
N PRO A 39 2.52 13.60 -5.18
CA PRO A 39 3.42 12.99 -6.15
C PRO A 39 3.03 11.54 -6.42
N SER A 40 3.02 11.13 -7.70
CA SER A 40 2.63 9.75 -8.07
C SER A 40 3.50 8.72 -7.35
N GLY A 41 2.87 7.76 -6.68
CA GLY A 41 3.56 6.70 -5.95
C GLY A 41 4.53 5.93 -6.84
N THR A 42 4.14 5.63 -8.09
CA THR A 42 5.04 4.96 -9.05
C THR A 42 6.23 5.83 -9.45
N ALA A 43 6.02 7.14 -9.71
CA ALA A 43 7.12 8.04 -10.05
C ALA A 43 8.12 8.15 -8.88
N VAL A 44 7.63 8.25 -7.65
CA VAL A 44 8.46 8.26 -6.43
C VAL A 44 9.22 6.94 -6.29
N ALA A 45 8.57 5.79 -6.49
CA ALA A 45 9.23 4.49 -6.47
C ALA A 45 10.38 4.40 -7.48
N CYS A 46 10.15 4.86 -8.71
CA CYS A 46 11.18 4.90 -9.75
C CYS A 46 12.40 5.75 -9.33
N VAL A 47 12.17 6.94 -8.79
CA VAL A 47 13.26 7.81 -8.31
C VAL A 47 14.00 7.17 -7.14
N LEU A 48 13.27 6.63 -6.15
CA LEU A 48 13.91 5.97 -5.01
C LEU A 48 14.72 4.75 -5.42
N LYS A 49 14.27 3.96 -6.41
CA LYS A 49 15.04 2.85 -6.98
C LYS A 49 16.34 3.28 -7.64
N GLN A 50 16.40 4.46 -8.26
CA GLN A 50 17.64 4.99 -8.83
C GLN A 50 18.64 5.46 -7.75
N ILE A 51 18.12 6.01 -6.64
CA ILE A 51 18.96 6.50 -5.54
C ILE A 51 19.40 5.33 -4.64
N TYR A 52 18.51 4.38 -4.38
CA TYR A 52 18.69 3.25 -3.46
C TYR A 52 18.36 1.92 -4.16
N PRO A 53 19.21 1.45 -5.08
CA PRO A 53 18.92 0.30 -5.94
C PRO A 53 18.68 -1.01 -5.18
N ASP A 54 19.28 -1.16 -4.00
CA ASP A 54 19.15 -2.37 -3.16
C ASP A 54 17.91 -2.37 -2.25
N LYS A 55 17.20 -1.24 -2.15
CA LYS A 55 15.99 -1.13 -1.34
C LYS A 55 14.75 -1.56 -2.13
N ILE A 56 13.81 -2.18 -1.46
CA ILE A 56 12.52 -2.59 -2.02
C ILE A 56 11.64 -1.34 -2.20
N ALA A 57 11.02 -1.19 -3.36
CA ALA A 57 10.03 -0.14 -3.61
C ALA A 57 8.73 -0.77 -4.14
N ILE A 58 7.65 -0.63 -3.38
CA ILE A 58 6.33 -1.14 -3.75
C ILE A 58 5.33 0.02 -3.75
N PRO A 59 5.08 0.66 -4.91
CA PRO A 59 4.05 1.68 -5.01
C PRO A 59 2.65 1.07 -5.01
N MET A 60 1.72 1.75 -4.39
CA MET A 60 0.30 1.54 -4.65
C MET A 60 -0.04 2.11 -6.04
N LEU A 61 -0.86 1.40 -6.79
CA LEU A 61 -1.40 1.83 -8.06
C LEU A 61 -2.89 2.10 -7.89
N ILE A 62 -3.23 3.35 -7.62
CA ILE A 62 -4.64 3.74 -7.49
C ILE A 62 -5.28 3.73 -8.88
N THR A 63 -6.33 2.91 -9.04
CA THR A 63 -6.93 2.63 -10.35
C THR A 63 -8.15 3.51 -10.67
N ASN A 64 -8.85 4.01 -9.64
CA ASN A 64 -10.09 4.77 -9.83
C ASN A 64 -9.94 6.10 -10.55
N TYR A 65 -8.72 6.63 -10.66
CA TYR A 65 -8.46 7.94 -11.29
C TYR A 65 -7.63 7.83 -12.57
N LYS A 66 -7.31 6.59 -13.00
CA LYS A 66 -6.38 6.35 -14.11
C LYS A 66 -7.08 5.57 -15.22
N GLY A 67 -6.89 6.02 -16.45
CA GLY A 67 -7.30 5.27 -17.63
C GLY A 67 -6.32 4.12 -17.94
N THR A 68 -6.72 3.22 -18.84
CA THR A 68 -5.92 2.04 -19.23
C THR A 68 -4.55 2.41 -19.79
N VAL A 69 -4.44 3.50 -20.57
CA VAL A 69 -3.16 3.99 -21.11
C VAL A 69 -2.23 4.43 -19.98
N GLU A 70 -2.74 5.19 -19.01
CA GLU A 70 -1.95 5.64 -17.86
C GLU A 70 -1.51 4.46 -17.00
N ILE A 71 -2.42 3.53 -16.69
CA ILE A 71 -2.13 2.31 -15.94
C ILE A 71 -1.01 1.50 -16.63
N GLY A 72 -1.11 1.30 -17.95
CA GLY A 72 -0.09 0.61 -18.73
C GLY A 72 1.24 1.37 -18.73
N SER A 73 1.22 2.69 -18.91
CA SER A 73 2.44 3.51 -18.95
C SER A 73 3.20 3.52 -17.63
N VAL A 74 2.50 3.64 -16.49
CA VAL A 74 3.15 3.62 -15.18
C VAL A 74 3.70 2.23 -14.84
N ALA A 75 3.03 1.16 -15.28
CA ALA A 75 3.52 -0.21 -15.09
C ALA A 75 4.79 -0.49 -15.92
N LEU A 76 4.84 -0.03 -17.17
CA LEU A 76 6.05 -0.09 -18.01
C LEU A 76 7.20 0.73 -17.43
N ALA A 77 6.92 1.92 -16.89
CA ALA A 77 7.93 2.72 -16.21
C ALA A 77 8.48 2.01 -14.97
N ALA A 78 7.63 1.40 -14.16
CA ALA A 78 8.03 0.62 -13.00
C ALA A 78 8.96 -0.56 -13.40
N GLU A 79 8.61 -1.30 -14.46
CA GLU A 79 9.45 -2.38 -14.96
C GLU A 79 10.80 -1.88 -15.47
N ALA A 80 10.81 -0.83 -16.27
CA ALA A 80 12.04 -0.25 -16.83
C ALA A 80 12.99 0.27 -15.75
N MET A 81 12.45 0.71 -14.60
CA MET A 81 13.22 1.25 -13.47
C MET A 81 13.55 0.21 -12.39
N GLY A 82 13.19 -1.05 -12.60
CA GLY A 82 13.50 -2.14 -11.66
C GLY A 82 12.70 -2.12 -10.37
N VAL A 83 11.50 -1.55 -10.38
CA VAL A 83 10.57 -1.59 -9.24
C VAL A 83 10.11 -3.02 -9.02
N GLU A 84 10.22 -3.55 -7.79
CA GLU A 84 10.00 -4.97 -7.50
C GLU A 84 8.54 -5.40 -7.57
N GLY A 85 7.64 -4.49 -7.19
CA GLY A 85 6.23 -4.83 -7.14
C GLY A 85 5.33 -3.62 -7.20
N MET A 86 4.06 -3.86 -7.51
CA MET A 86 2.98 -2.86 -7.50
C MET A 86 1.76 -3.45 -6.83
N LEU A 87 0.96 -2.59 -6.23
CA LEU A 87 -0.26 -3.00 -5.56
C LEU A 87 -1.46 -2.25 -6.15
N PRO A 88 -2.19 -2.88 -7.11
CA PRO A 88 -3.42 -2.30 -7.64
C PRO A 88 -4.50 -2.17 -6.56
N ASP A 89 -5.03 -0.97 -6.39
CA ASP A 89 -6.08 -0.67 -5.42
C ASP A 89 -7.06 0.36 -5.99
N PRO A 90 -8.37 0.25 -5.72
CA PRO A 90 -9.33 1.28 -6.08
C PRO A 90 -8.98 2.67 -5.49
N GLY A 91 -8.44 2.70 -4.30
CA GLY A 91 -8.09 3.92 -3.57
C GLY A 91 -9.25 4.60 -2.85
N ASP A 92 -8.91 5.67 -2.15
CA ASP A 92 -9.87 6.51 -1.45
C ASP A 92 -10.70 7.36 -2.41
N PRO A 93 -11.92 7.80 -2.00
CA PRO A 93 -12.68 8.82 -2.73
C PRO A 93 -11.89 10.12 -2.91
N PRO A 94 -12.02 10.82 -4.06
CA PRO A 94 -11.37 12.11 -4.26
C PRO A 94 -11.76 13.09 -3.16
N ARG A 95 -10.78 13.65 -2.48
CA ARG A 95 -11.01 14.58 -1.36
C ARG A 95 -11.78 15.82 -1.76
N TYR A 96 -11.61 16.26 -3.00
CA TYR A 96 -12.24 17.46 -3.54
C TYR A 96 -13.51 17.19 -4.33
N GLY A 97 -13.98 15.93 -4.34
CA GLY A 97 -15.33 15.55 -4.78
C GLY A 97 -15.61 15.70 -6.27
N SER A 98 -14.63 16.07 -7.11
CA SER A 98 -14.91 16.42 -8.50
C SER A 98 -14.09 15.59 -9.47
N LEU A 99 -14.77 15.00 -10.46
CA LEU A 99 -14.13 14.50 -11.68
C LEU A 99 -14.26 15.59 -12.76
N ILE A 100 -13.23 15.76 -13.57
CA ILE A 100 -13.27 16.63 -14.73
C ILE A 100 -13.77 15.79 -15.90
N ARG A 101 -14.91 16.17 -16.47
CA ARG A 101 -15.44 15.60 -17.71
C ARG A 101 -15.25 16.61 -18.82
N PRO A 102 -14.34 16.38 -19.77
CA PRO A 102 -14.17 17.25 -20.93
C PRO A 102 -15.28 17.00 -21.95
N PHE A 103 -15.69 18.06 -22.67
CA PHE A 103 -16.56 18.01 -23.82
C PHE A 103 -15.78 18.30 -25.12
N GLU A 104 -16.35 17.94 -26.26
CA GLU A 104 -15.72 18.11 -27.58
C GLU A 104 -15.49 19.59 -27.94
N ASP A 105 -16.30 20.51 -27.39
CA ASP A 105 -16.18 21.95 -27.56
C ASP A 105 -15.06 22.60 -26.72
N GLY A 106 -14.29 21.81 -25.97
CA GLY A 106 -13.22 22.28 -25.10
C GLY A 106 -13.68 22.76 -23.72
N SER A 107 -14.99 22.75 -23.45
CA SER A 107 -15.51 22.98 -22.09
C SER A 107 -15.33 21.76 -21.22
N PHE A 108 -15.56 21.88 -19.91
CA PHE A 108 -15.54 20.76 -18.98
C PHE A 108 -16.61 20.90 -17.90
N GLU A 109 -17.03 19.76 -17.37
CA GLU A 109 -17.91 19.67 -16.21
C GLU A 109 -17.11 19.11 -15.01
N LEU A 110 -17.33 19.69 -13.83
CA LEU A 110 -16.87 19.12 -12.57
C LEU A 110 -17.99 18.25 -11.99
N ILE A 111 -17.79 16.94 -11.99
CA ILE A 111 -18.76 15.98 -11.44
C ILE A 111 -18.50 15.81 -9.94
N SER A 112 -19.41 16.34 -9.14
CA SER A 112 -19.38 16.21 -7.66
C SER A 112 -20.41 15.21 -7.14
N ASP A 113 -21.26 14.66 -7.99
CA ASP A 113 -22.30 13.70 -7.65
C ASP A 113 -21.66 12.36 -7.26
N PRO A 114 -21.87 11.88 -6.01
CA PRO A 114 -21.26 10.64 -5.53
C PRO A 114 -21.65 9.40 -6.35
N ASP A 115 -22.88 9.34 -6.86
CA ASP A 115 -23.37 8.20 -7.65
C ASP A 115 -22.70 8.16 -9.02
N LYS A 116 -22.56 9.29 -9.68
CA LYS A 116 -21.82 9.42 -10.96
C LYS A 116 -20.32 9.12 -10.77
N ILE A 117 -19.72 9.58 -9.67
CA ILE A 117 -18.35 9.24 -9.31
C ILE A 117 -18.20 7.73 -9.10
N LEU A 118 -19.15 7.10 -8.42
CA LEU A 118 -19.15 5.65 -8.19
C LEU A 118 -19.33 4.86 -9.49
N GLU A 119 -20.18 5.34 -10.41
CA GLU A 119 -20.37 4.74 -11.73
C GLU A 119 -19.06 4.80 -12.57
N TYR A 120 -18.41 5.96 -12.59
CA TYR A 120 -17.11 6.12 -13.26
C TYR A 120 -16.05 5.17 -12.68
N ARG A 121 -16.01 5.01 -11.35
CA ARG A 121 -15.10 4.08 -10.67
C ARG A 121 -15.33 2.63 -11.06
N ARG A 122 -16.56 2.20 -11.24
CA ARG A 122 -16.89 0.84 -11.67
C ARG A 122 -16.37 0.53 -13.08
N SER A 123 -16.14 1.56 -13.90
CA SER A 123 -15.62 1.39 -15.25
C SER A 123 -14.15 0.95 -15.33
N THR A 124 -13.37 1.16 -14.26
CA THR A 124 -11.93 0.76 -14.22
C THR A 124 -11.72 -0.70 -13.85
N GLY A 125 -12.77 -1.40 -13.38
CA GLY A 125 -12.73 -2.81 -13.02
C GLY A 125 -12.04 -3.10 -11.68
N PRO A 126 -12.10 -4.36 -11.21
CA PRO A 126 -11.45 -4.79 -9.98
C PRO A 126 -9.92 -4.86 -10.14
N ALA A 127 -9.19 -4.85 -9.02
CA ALA A 127 -7.73 -4.94 -8.97
C ALA A 127 -7.18 -6.16 -9.73
N GLU A 128 -7.90 -7.28 -9.73
CA GLU A 128 -7.58 -8.48 -10.49
C GLU A 128 -7.56 -8.21 -11.99
N GLY A 129 -8.57 -7.52 -12.52
CA GLY A 129 -8.66 -7.14 -13.93
C GLY A 129 -7.53 -6.19 -14.34
N VAL A 130 -7.15 -5.26 -13.48
CA VAL A 130 -6.01 -4.36 -13.72
C VAL A 130 -4.70 -5.13 -13.78
N ARG A 131 -4.44 -6.02 -12.83
CA ARG A 131 -3.27 -6.92 -12.84
C ARG A 131 -3.21 -7.72 -14.15
N ASP A 132 -4.32 -8.34 -14.52
CA ASP A 132 -4.40 -9.20 -15.71
C ASP A 132 -4.22 -8.39 -16.99
N PHE A 133 -4.77 -7.17 -17.07
CA PHE A 133 -4.52 -6.23 -18.16
C PHE A 133 -3.03 -5.89 -18.27
N ILE A 134 -2.37 -5.56 -17.17
CA ILE A 134 -0.94 -5.21 -17.18
C ILE A 134 -0.09 -6.42 -17.62
N ARG A 135 -0.36 -7.61 -17.09
CA ARG A 135 0.40 -8.83 -17.44
C ARG A 135 0.13 -9.30 -18.86
N ASN A 136 -1.14 -9.40 -19.24
CA ASN A 136 -1.54 -10.10 -20.45
C ASN A 136 -1.60 -9.19 -21.68
N THR A 137 -1.92 -7.91 -21.52
CA THR A 137 -2.06 -6.93 -22.61
C THR A 137 -0.84 -6.04 -22.74
N VAL A 138 -0.41 -5.40 -21.64
CA VAL A 138 0.76 -4.51 -21.63
C VAL A 138 2.07 -5.31 -21.66
N LYS A 139 2.06 -6.58 -21.23
CA LYS A 139 3.22 -7.49 -21.20
C LYS A 139 4.33 -7.08 -20.23
N VAL A 140 3.97 -6.52 -19.07
CA VAL A 140 4.90 -6.30 -17.96
C VAL A 140 5.13 -7.64 -17.26
N ASN A 141 6.38 -8.09 -17.18
CA ASN A 141 6.73 -9.46 -16.76
C ASN A 141 7.57 -9.50 -15.47
N ASN A 142 8.35 -8.46 -15.19
CA ASN A 142 9.31 -8.45 -14.07
C ASN A 142 8.78 -7.75 -12.81
N VAL A 143 7.64 -7.05 -12.90
CA VAL A 143 6.99 -6.44 -11.75
C VAL A 143 6.04 -7.44 -11.10
N LYS A 144 6.19 -7.67 -9.81
CA LYS A 144 5.29 -8.49 -8.99
C LYS A 144 4.03 -7.71 -8.63
N PHE A 145 2.89 -8.41 -8.53
CA PHE A 145 1.62 -7.77 -8.15
C PHE A 145 1.12 -8.29 -6.81
N GLY A 146 0.88 -7.35 -5.89
CA GLY A 146 0.31 -7.64 -4.58
C GLY A 146 -1.20 -7.48 -4.52
N CYS A 147 -1.82 -8.13 -3.54
CA CYS A 147 -3.21 -7.87 -3.17
C CYS A 147 -3.33 -7.32 -1.75
N LEU A 148 -4.39 -6.51 -1.55
CA LEU A 148 -4.80 -6.08 -0.21
C LEU A 148 -5.75 -7.11 0.40
N LEU A 149 -5.42 -7.57 1.59
CA LEU A 149 -6.26 -8.34 2.48
C LEU A 149 -6.67 -7.46 3.67
N THR A 150 -7.74 -7.79 4.34
CA THR A 150 -8.20 -7.01 5.50
C THR A 150 -8.78 -7.89 6.58
N ALA A 151 -8.56 -7.52 7.83
CA ALA A 151 -9.18 -8.19 8.98
C ALA A 151 -10.72 -8.14 8.99
N ARG A 152 -11.34 -7.28 8.18
CA ARG A 152 -12.81 -7.14 8.09
C ARG A 152 -13.52 -8.31 7.43
N VAL A 153 -12.85 -9.04 6.54
CA VAL A 153 -13.45 -10.18 5.85
C VAL A 153 -13.11 -11.50 6.54
N PRO A 154 -13.94 -12.56 6.40
CA PRO A 154 -13.59 -13.90 6.89
C PRO A 154 -12.27 -14.41 6.33
N ALA A 155 -11.57 -15.26 7.09
CA ALA A 155 -10.28 -15.82 6.66
C ALA A 155 -10.41 -16.58 5.34
N GLU A 156 -11.48 -17.34 5.15
CA GLU A 156 -11.74 -18.11 3.93
C GLU A 156 -11.80 -17.21 2.68
N SER A 157 -12.39 -16.02 2.81
CA SER A 157 -12.44 -15.04 1.70
C SER A 157 -11.06 -14.50 1.35
N ALA A 158 -10.23 -14.22 2.37
CA ALA A 158 -8.84 -13.81 2.16
C ALA A 158 -8.02 -14.95 1.54
N ILE A 159 -8.16 -16.18 2.04
CA ILE A 159 -7.50 -17.37 1.52
C ILE A 159 -7.88 -17.63 0.06
N LYS A 160 -9.15 -17.54 -0.29
CA LYS A 160 -9.59 -17.65 -1.69
C LYS A 160 -8.90 -16.61 -2.58
N ARG A 161 -8.75 -15.37 -2.08
CA ARG A 161 -8.09 -14.29 -2.84
C ARG A 161 -6.60 -14.56 -3.05
N ILE A 162 -5.86 -15.04 -2.04
CA ILE A 162 -4.44 -15.34 -2.18
C ILE A 162 -4.13 -16.56 -3.06
N GLN A 163 -5.10 -17.44 -3.27
CA GLN A 163 -4.99 -18.58 -4.20
C GLN A 163 -5.00 -18.15 -5.67
N ASP A 164 -5.42 -16.91 -5.97
CA ASP A 164 -5.33 -16.32 -7.30
C ASP A 164 -3.88 -15.91 -7.64
N SER A 165 -3.67 -15.36 -8.83
CA SER A 165 -2.36 -15.04 -9.44
C SER A 165 -1.64 -13.83 -8.84
N TRP A 166 -1.70 -13.65 -7.51
CA TRP A 166 -0.95 -12.63 -6.78
C TRP A 166 0.44 -13.14 -6.38
N ASP A 167 1.42 -12.25 -6.30
CA ASP A 167 2.80 -12.62 -5.95
C ASP A 167 3.12 -12.36 -4.47
N PHE A 168 2.42 -11.41 -3.83
CA PHE A 168 2.55 -11.09 -2.41
C PHE A 168 1.24 -10.50 -1.87
N CYS A 169 1.17 -10.35 -0.53
CA CYS A 169 -0.02 -9.83 0.14
C CYS A 169 0.32 -8.76 1.16
N PHE A 170 -0.50 -7.71 1.22
CA PHE A 170 -0.53 -6.77 2.33
C PHE A 170 -1.79 -7.02 3.15
N PHE A 171 -1.67 -7.00 4.49
CA PHE A 171 -2.79 -7.23 5.39
C PHE A 171 -3.10 -5.97 6.20
N LEU A 172 -4.32 -5.46 6.03
CA LEU A 172 -4.79 -4.22 6.64
C LEU A 172 -5.53 -4.47 7.94
N ARG A 173 -5.53 -3.47 8.83
CA ARG A 173 -6.30 -3.44 10.09
C ARG A 173 -5.91 -4.54 11.06
N LEU A 174 -4.60 -4.77 11.16
CA LEU A 174 -4.05 -5.64 12.18
C LEU A 174 -4.30 -5.04 13.57
N GLU A 175 -4.90 -5.84 14.45
CA GLU A 175 -5.10 -5.59 15.88
C GLU A 175 -5.02 -6.90 16.64
N GLU A 176 -4.89 -6.89 17.97
CA GLU A 176 -4.74 -8.12 18.78
C GLU A 176 -5.83 -9.17 18.46
N ALA A 177 -7.08 -8.75 18.35
CA ALA A 177 -8.20 -9.64 18.03
C ALA A 177 -8.09 -10.30 16.64
N SER A 178 -7.32 -9.71 15.71
CA SER A 178 -7.14 -10.22 14.35
C SER A 178 -5.88 -11.08 14.17
N VAL A 179 -5.02 -11.18 15.17
CA VAL A 179 -3.79 -12.00 15.10
C VAL A 179 -4.06 -13.48 14.78
N PRO A 180 -5.05 -14.16 15.38
CA PRO A 180 -5.35 -15.55 15.00
C PRO A 180 -5.70 -15.69 13.52
N LYS A 181 -6.51 -14.78 12.98
CA LYS A 181 -6.86 -14.73 11.55
C LYS A 181 -5.62 -14.48 10.68
N LEU A 182 -4.76 -13.54 11.07
CA LEU A 182 -3.51 -13.30 10.35
C LEU A 182 -2.64 -14.55 10.30
N LYS A 183 -2.51 -15.29 11.42
CA LYS A 183 -1.73 -16.53 11.50
C LYS A 183 -2.26 -17.60 10.53
N GLU A 184 -3.58 -17.75 10.44
CA GLU A 184 -4.22 -18.68 9.49
C GLU A 184 -3.92 -18.28 8.03
N ILE A 185 -4.10 -17.01 7.68
CA ILE A 185 -3.83 -16.46 6.34
C ILE A 185 -2.34 -16.58 6.00
N ALA A 186 -1.44 -16.27 6.94
CA ALA A 186 0.00 -16.35 6.76
C ALA A 186 0.48 -17.79 6.52
N ALA A 187 -0.14 -18.79 7.19
CA ALA A 187 0.15 -20.19 6.93
C ALA A 187 -0.15 -20.58 5.48
N GLU A 188 -1.27 -20.11 4.93
CA GLU A 188 -1.62 -20.36 3.53
C GLU A 188 -0.70 -19.57 2.57
N CYS A 189 -0.36 -18.32 2.88
CA CYS A 189 0.62 -17.55 2.12
C CYS A 189 1.97 -18.31 2.06
N LYS A 190 2.44 -18.81 3.19
CA LYS A 190 3.69 -19.60 3.27
C LYS A 190 3.61 -20.88 2.43
N ARG A 191 2.47 -21.58 2.48
CA ARG A 191 2.24 -22.79 1.66
C ARG A 191 2.31 -22.50 0.16
N LEU A 192 1.88 -21.30 -0.24
CA LEU A 192 1.88 -20.84 -1.64
C LEU A 192 3.19 -20.12 -2.05
N GLY A 193 4.15 -19.94 -1.12
CA GLY A 193 5.38 -19.19 -1.38
C GLY A 193 5.17 -17.69 -1.62
N LYS A 194 4.10 -17.12 -1.07
CA LYS A 194 3.72 -15.71 -1.23
C LYS A 194 4.03 -14.93 0.04
N PRO A 195 4.94 -13.97 0.02
CA PRO A 195 5.22 -13.17 1.23
C PRO A 195 4.01 -12.34 1.65
N ILE A 196 3.83 -12.20 2.97
CA ILE A 196 2.78 -11.39 3.58
C ILE A 196 3.37 -10.32 4.50
N TYR A 197 2.86 -9.09 4.34
CA TYR A 197 3.28 -7.90 5.07
C TYR A 197 2.08 -7.20 5.70
N PRO A 198 1.77 -7.43 6.98
CA PRO A 198 0.73 -6.67 7.66
C PRO A 198 1.14 -5.22 7.91
N TYR A 199 0.18 -4.30 7.78
CA TYR A 199 0.30 -2.95 8.29
C TYR A 199 0.31 -2.99 9.81
N PHE A 200 1.42 -2.53 10.38
CA PHE A 200 1.63 -2.42 11.81
C PHE A 200 1.48 -0.97 12.24
N VAL A 201 0.25 -0.62 12.55
CA VAL A 201 -0.13 0.76 12.90
C VAL A 201 0.01 0.98 14.40
N VAL A 202 0.94 1.82 14.82
CA VAL A 202 1.14 2.13 16.22
C VAL A 202 0.38 3.40 16.60
N GLY A 203 -0.45 3.29 17.66
CA GLY A 203 -1.22 4.42 18.21
C GLY A 203 -0.31 5.37 18.98
N THR A 204 -0.37 6.67 18.64
CA THR A 204 0.27 7.78 19.35
C THR A 204 -0.76 8.85 19.69
N GLU A 205 -0.48 9.74 20.61
CA GLU A 205 -1.38 10.86 20.93
C GLU A 205 -1.70 11.73 19.69
N LYS A 206 -0.71 11.90 18.80
CA LYS A 206 -0.84 12.73 17.60
C LYS A 206 -1.70 12.09 16.52
N ASN A 207 -1.67 10.77 16.37
CA ASN A 207 -2.40 10.09 15.29
C ASN A 207 -3.81 9.62 15.67
N GLN A 208 -4.22 9.67 16.93
CA GLN A 208 -5.55 9.22 17.41
C GLN A 208 -6.71 9.80 16.61
N LYS A 209 -6.70 11.11 16.35
CA LYS A 209 -7.76 11.78 15.56
C LYS A 209 -7.78 11.28 14.11
N THR A 210 -6.62 10.98 13.54
CA THR A 210 -6.51 10.43 12.19
C THR A 210 -7.07 9.02 12.14
N LEU A 211 -6.68 8.16 13.08
CA LEU A 211 -7.18 6.79 13.21
C LEU A 211 -8.71 6.74 13.36
N GLN A 212 -9.26 7.58 14.24
CA GLN A 212 -10.71 7.70 14.43
C GLN A 212 -11.42 8.13 13.14
N ARG A 213 -10.89 9.16 12.45
CA ARG A 213 -11.48 9.69 11.22
C ARG A 213 -11.54 8.65 10.09
N ILE A 214 -10.49 7.85 9.91
CA ILE A 214 -10.42 6.82 8.87
C ILE A 214 -11.01 5.48 9.33
N GLY A 215 -11.40 5.37 10.61
CA GLY A 215 -11.94 4.16 11.20
C GLY A 215 -10.94 3.00 11.19
N TRP A 216 -9.65 3.26 11.37
CA TRP A 216 -8.63 2.23 11.49
C TRP A 216 -8.28 1.99 12.96
N PRO A 217 -8.21 0.71 13.40
CA PRO A 217 -7.66 0.39 14.70
C PRO A 217 -6.15 0.61 14.70
N ALA A 218 -5.58 1.01 15.83
CA ALA A 218 -4.17 0.79 16.06
C ALA A 218 -3.92 -0.70 16.28
N SER A 219 -2.80 -1.23 15.78
CA SER A 219 -2.37 -2.59 16.09
C SER A 219 -2.02 -2.71 17.57
N THR A 220 -1.33 -1.69 18.08
CA THR A 220 -0.90 -1.59 19.48
C THR A 220 -0.50 -0.14 19.82
N THR A 221 0.01 0.07 21.03
CA THR A 221 0.65 1.31 21.48
C THR A 221 2.17 1.23 21.37
N MET A 222 2.88 2.36 21.48
CA MET A 222 4.33 2.42 21.30
C MET A 222 5.09 1.56 22.32
N ASP A 223 4.64 1.55 23.56
CA ASP A 223 5.23 0.77 24.67
C ASP A 223 5.06 -0.73 24.53
N ARG A 224 4.04 -1.20 23.82
CA ARG A 224 3.76 -2.63 23.55
C ARG A 224 4.17 -3.10 22.16
N ALA A 225 4.75 -2.22 21.35
CA ALA A 225 5.09 -2.53 19.95
C ALA A 225 6.02 -3.74 19.81
N GLU A 226 7.03 -3.83 20.66
CA GLU A 226 8.01 -4.92 20.62
C GLU A 226 7.41 -6.26 21.08
N GLU A 227 6.57 -6.25 22.12
CA GLU A 227 5.84 -7.44 22.59
C GLU A 227 4.92 -7.98 21.50
N PHE A 228 4.16 -7.10 20.85
CA PHE A 228 3.27 -7.48 19.76
C PHE A 228 4.03 -8.08 18.57
N LEU A 229 5.18 -7.50 18.20
CA LEU A 229 5.98 -8.01 17.08
C LEU A 229 6.65 -9.34 17.37
N ALA A 230 7.01 -9.63 18.64
CA ALA A 230 7.51 -10.93 19.03
C ALA A 230 6.51 -12.06 18.72
N ASP A 231 5.20 -11.80 18.85
CA ASP A 231 4.13 -12.76 18.52
C ASP A 231 3.98 -12.99 17.00
N LEU A 232 4.53 -12.12 16.18
CA LEU A 232 4.50 -12.21 14.70
C LEU A 232 5.80 -12.74 14.11
N GLU A 233 6.85 -12.85 14.91
CA GLU A 233 8.14 -13.35 14.44
C GLU A 233 8.03 -14.78 13.92
N GLY A 234 8.54 -15.04 12.71
CA GLY A 234 8.40 -16.34 12.04
C GLY A 234 7.01 -16.64 11.46
N VAL A 235 6.01 -15.80 11.76
CA VAL A 235 4.64 -15.90 11.21
C VAL A 235 4.53 -15.15 9.87
N VAL A 236 5.08 -13.94 9.80
CA VAL A 236 5.01 -13.08 8.62
C VAL A 236 6.41 -12.81 8.04
N ASP A 237 6.49 -12.46 6.76
CA ASP A 237 7.77 -12.21 6.07
C ASP A 237 8.35 -10.83 6.40
N GLY A 238 7.48 -9.90 6.77
CA GLY A 238 7.82 -8.56 7.20
C GLY A 238 6.60 -7.80 7.65
N ILE A 239 6.76 -6.52 7.93
CA ILE A 239 5.67 -5.62 8.34
C ILE A 239 5.76 -4.28 7.59
N ILE A 240 4.66 -3.54 7.60
CA ILE A 240 4.59 -2.15 7.14
C ILE A 240 4.36 -1.28 8.39
N PRO A 241 5.45 -0.83 9.09
CA PRO A 241 5.32 -0.02 10.29
C PRO A 241 4.92 1.41 9.94
N THR A 242 3.98 1.97 10.72
CA THR A 242 3.54 3.36 10.55
C THR A 242 2.85 3.90 11.80
N CYS A 243 3.05 5.19 12.07
CA CYS A 243 2.26 5.98 13.00
C CYS A 243 1.31 6.96 12.29
N LEU A 244 0.95 6.69 11.02
CA LEU A 244 -0.04 7.40 10.21
C LEU A 244 0.05 8.94 10.31
N GLY A 245 1.20 9.50 9.90
CA GLY A 245 1.42 10.95 9.82
C GLY A 245 2.04 11.57 11.07
N ASP A 246 2.40 10.80 12.09
CA ASP A 246 3.29 11.22 13.16
C ASP A 246 4.74 10.83 12.84
N ALA A 247 5.44 11.70 12.12
CA ALA A 247 6.81 11.43 11.68
C ALA A 247 7.81 11.20 12.84
N ALA A 248 7.59 11.81 13.99
CA ALA A 248 8.43 11.56 15.17
C ALA A 248 8.14 10.17 15.75
N GLY A 249 6.86 9.78 15.80
CA GLY A 249 6.45 8.44 16.20
C GLY A 249 6.95 7.38 15.23
N ASP A 250 6.96 7.65 13.92
CA ASP A 250 7.53 6.74 12.91
C ASP A 250 9.01 6.49 13.17
N MET A 251 9.82 7.54 13.44
CA MET A 251 11.24 7.38 13.74
C MET A 251 11.46 6.57 15.02
N GLU A 252 10.76 6.91 16.12
CA GLU A 252 10.84 6.16 17.37
C GLU A 252 10.48 4.70 17.18
N LEU A 253 9.40 4.42 16.44
CA LEU A 253 8.98 3.06 16.13
C LEU A 253 10.05 2.30 15.35
N LEU A 254 10.56 2.88 14.26
CA LEU A 254 11.57 2.25 13.43
C LEU A 254 12.85 1.92 14.21
N GLU A 255 13.32 2.82 15.08
CA GLU A 255 14.49 2.58 15.93
C GLU A 255 14.25 1.43 16.92
N ARG A 256 13.08 1.39 17.58
CA ARG A 256 12.73 0.34 18.55
C ARG A 256 12.67 -1.05 17.95
N ILE A 257 12.16 -1.17 16.72
CA ILE A 257 11.90 -2.48 16.10
C ILE A 257 13.08 -3.03 15.30
N GLN A 258 14.25 -2.35 15.26
CA GLN A 258 15.42 -2.80 14.50
C GLN A 258 15.85 -4.23 14.84
N LYS A 259 15.70 -4.68 16.08
CA LYS A 259 16.06 -6.04 16.50
C LYS A 259 15.27 -7.16 15.78
N PHE A 260 14.12 -6.84 15.17
CA PHE A 260 13.31 -7.77 14.38
C PHE A 260 13.67 -7.77 12.89
N ARG A 261 14.51 -6.84 12.45
CA ARG A 261 14.97 -6.75 11.07
C ARG A 261 16.01 -7.81 10.75
N THR A 262 15.86 -8.49 9.59
CA THR A 262 16.75 -9.59 9.15
C THR A 262 17.22 -9.36 7.73
#